data_866d146f12fbc3ab8ffa4b2e90b4652a
#
_entry.id   866d146f12fbc3ab8ffa4b2e90b4652a
#
_cell.length_a   1.000
_cell.length_b   1.000
_cell.length_c   1.000
_cell.angle_alpha   90.00
_cell.angle_beta   90.00
_cell.angle_gamma   90.00
#
_symmetry.space_group_name_H-M   'P 1'
#
loop_
_entity.id
_entity.type
_entity.pdbx_description
1 polymer ?
#
loop_
_entity_poly.entity_id
_entity_poly.type
_entity_poly.pdbx_seq_one_letter_code
_entity_poly.pdbx_strand_id
1 'polypeptide(L)'
;MIRIFKRLPGVIFMVLLLGLAGKEALSHQRTYSPVEKRELQTRPEISITKVLDGRFQKKYESYLRDQFPGRDHWVSFQTDMELFMGKNEIHNVYIGKNHYLLEHYTEKEFDPQQISKNLQALEKFVGKAKQNADVHVMMVPTKSWILREKLPAFAPHYKEQKFYDALQQKLEKEDVLISVEPVLDAHKEEEIYYRTDHHWTTLGAWYAYEQYTKAVGGDLQRAQGKKKFRCISKDFYGTTYAKINYARQADKIEIYESADKLRVVYNMGEKKTKTLYDFSFLKTADQYSVFTGGNQAVLEITGGIKNGKTLLLIKDSFANSILPFLAEDYEKLVVVDLRQLNVSGDRLLEMFSPTDILILYNSAQFAQDKEFEIKCN
;
A
#
# COMPACT_ATOMS: atom_id res chain seq x y z
N MET A 1 39.04 47.90 -4.88
CA MET A 1 38.30 46.92 -5.68
C MET A 1 38.39 45.48 -5.12
N ILE A 2 39.57 44.94 -4.83
CA ILE A 2 39.76 43.54 -4.37
C ILE A 2 39.00 43.20 -3.05
N ARG A 3 38.85 44.14 -2.09
CA ARG A 3 38.09 43.90 -0.83
C ARG A 3 36.59 43.80 -1.02
N ILE A 4 36.01 44.45 -2.03
CA ILE A 4 34.58 44.37 -2.36
C ILE A 4 34.27 42.99 -2.98
N PHE A 5 35.10 42.49 -3.90
CA PHE A 5 34.95 41.18 -4.50
C PHE A 5 34.99 40.01 -3.48
N LYS A 6 35.81 40.15 -2.40
CA LYS A 6 35.88 39.12 -1.34
C LYS A 6 34.62 39.07 -0.47
N ARG A 7 33.86 40.19 -0.35
CA ARG A 7 32.62 40.25 0.44
C ARG A 7 31.35 39.98 -0.38
N LEU A 8 31.42 40.04 -1.70
CA LEU A 8 30.31 39.86 -2.62
C LEU A 8 29.56 38.52 -2.43
N PRO A 9 30.23 37.35 -2.28
CA PRO A 9 29.54 36.11 -2.03
C PRO A 9 28.75 36.11 -0.72
N GLY A 10 29.29 36.69 0.34
CA GLY A 10 28.60 36.80 1.63
C GLY A 10 27.37 37.72 1.56
N VAL A 11 27.46 38.84 0.82
CA VAL A 11 26.31 39.72 0.61
C VAL A 11 25.21 39.02 -0.22
N ILE A 12 25.59 38.37 -1.31
CA ILE A 12 24.66 37.61 -2.14
C ILE A 12 23.95 36.51 -1.31
N PHE A 13 24.71 35.77 -0.50
CA PHE A 13 24.17 34.76 0.40
C PHE A 13 23.17 35.32 1.39
N MET A 14 23.49 36.46 2.04
CA MET A 14 22.59 37.14 2.99
C MET A 14 21.31 37.65 2.32
N VAL A 15 21.42 38.24 1.13
CA VAL A 15 20.26 38.72 0.36
C VAL A 15 19.38 37.54 -0.04
N LEU A 16 19.97 36.41 -0.42
CA LEU A 16 19.24 35.19 -0.78
C LEU A 16 18.51 34.62 0.44
N LEU A 17 19.16 34.52 1.59
CA LEU A 17 18.56 34.09 2.85
C LEU A 17 17.38 34.98 3.29
N LEU A 18 17.57 36.30 3.25
CA LEU A 18 16.53 37.26 3.60
C LEU A 18 15.35 37.20 2.62
N GLY A 19 15.64 37.02 1.33
CA GLY A 19 14.61 36.83 0.29
C GLY A 19 13.80 35.57 0.50
N LEU A 20 14.45 34.45 0.82
CA LEU A 20 13.78 33.18 1.13
C LEU A 20 12.93 33.28 2.40
N ALA A 21 13.48 33.88 3.47
CA ALA A 21 12.75 34.08 4.72
C ALA A 21 11.54 35.03 4.54
N GLY A 22 11.70 36.11 3.76
CA GLY A 22 10.60 36.99 3.41
C GLY A 22 9.50 36.30 2.60
N LYS A 23 9.89 35.50 1.62
CA LYS A 23 8.94 34.71 0.83
C LYS A 23 8.20 33.67 1.69
N GLU A 24 8.88 32.99 2.60
CA GLU A 24 8.27 32.05 3.53
C GLU A 24 7.26 32.74 4.44
N ALA A 25 7.65 33.91 5.04
CA ALA A 25 6.78 34.65 5.91
C ALA A 25 5.49 35.16 5.25
N LEU A 26 5.54 35.44 3.94
CA LEU A 26 4.40 35.92 3.15
C LEU A 26 3.60 34.78 2.49
N SER A 27 4.11 33.57 2.47
CA SER A 27 3.45 32.41 1.82
C SER A 27 2.38 31.79 2.73
N HIS A 28 1.28 31.35 2.14
CA HIS A 28 0.30 30.50 2.85
C HIS A 28 0.94 29.16 3.19
N GLN A 29 0.74 28.71 4.44
CA GLN A 29 1.25 27.41 4.87
C GLN A 29 0.52 26.28 4.17
N ARG A 30 1.29 25.36 3.63
CA ARG A 30 0.76 24.13 3.02
C ARG A 30 0.58 23.07 4.12
N THR A 31 -0.59 22.48 4.20
CA THR A 31 -0.88 21.38 5.16
C THR A 31 -0.60 20.01 4.59
N TYR A 32 -0.59 19.89 3.27
CA TYR A 32 -0.42 18.62 2.57
C TYR A 32 0.47 18.77 1.32
N SER A 33 1.32 17.77 1.06
CA SER A 33 2.06 17.64 -0.19
C SER A 33 1.41 16.57 -1.08
N PRO A 34 0.79 16.94 -2.20
CA PRO A 34 0.25 15.97 -3.14
C PRO A 34 1.36 15.14 -3.83
N VAL A 35 2.56 15.68 -3.92
CA VAL A 35 3.72 15.02 -4.52
C VAL A 35 4.26 13.91 -3.61
N GLU A 36 4.46 14.23 -2.32
CA GLU A 36 4.95 13.27 -1.32
C GLU A 36 3.82 12.45 -0.66
N LYS A 37 2.56 12.78 -0.95
CA LYS A 37 1.36 12.14 -0.38
C LYS A 37 1.38 12.08 1.15
N ARG A 38 1.83 13.19 1.78
CA ARG A 38 1.89 13.29 3.24
C ARG A 38 1.47 14.66 3.76
N GLU A 39 1.09 14.68 5.02
CA GLU A 39 0.91 15.93 5.73
C GLU A 39 2.25 16.64 5.93
N LEU A 40 2.21 17.97 5.81
CA LEU A 40 3.36 18.84 6.04
C LEU A 40 3.27 19.46 7.43
N GLN A 41 4.42 19.59 8.08
CA GLN A 41 4.49 20.29 9.37
C GLN A 41 4.12 21.76 9.19
N THR A 42 3.06 22.17 9.86
CA THR A 42 2.67 23.57 10.00
C THR A 42 3.46 24.22 11.14
N ARG A 43 3.40 25.57 11.25
CA ARG A 43 4.13 26.33 12.26
C ARG A 43 3.80 25.83 13.67
N PRO A 44 4.79 25.36 14.43
CA PRO A 44 4.53 24.83 15.78
C PRO A 44 4.22 25.95 16.77
N GLU A 45 3.32 25.69 17.68
CA GLU A 45 3.05 26.59 18.81
C GLU A 45 4.23 26.62 19.77
N ILE A 46 4.59 27.85 20.19
CA ILE A 46 5.65 28.07 21.16
C ILE A 46 5.10 27.75 22.57
N SER A 47 5.82 26.91 23.29
CA SER A 47 5.56 26.63 24.70
C SER A 47 6.89 26.46 25.43
N ILE A 48 7.00 27.05 26.64
CA ILE A 48 8.22 26.99 27.43
C ILE A 48 8.68 25.54 27.63
N THR A 49 7.77 24.64 27.97
CA THR A 49 8.09 23.21 28.13
C THR A 49 8.61 22.56 26.84
N LYS A 50 7.97 22.87 25.69
CA LYS A 50 8.40 22.34 24.38
C LYS A 50 9.75 22.90 23.92
N VAL A 51 10.11 24.13 24.36
CA VAL A 51 11.41 24.74 24.09
C VAL A 51 12.50 24.09 24.95
N LEU A 52 12.23 23.90 26.24
CA LEU A 52 13.20 23.32 27.18
C LEU A 52 13.53 21.87 26.91
N ASP A 53 12.55 21.08 26.45
CA ASP A 53 12.72 19.65 26.15
C ASP A 53 13.12 19.38 24.68
N GLY A 54 13.36 20.42 23.89
CA GLY A 54 13.83 20.30 22.50
C GLY A 54 12.74 19.93 21.47
N ARG A 55 11.50 19.69 21.88
CA ARG A 55 10.39 19.33 20.95
C ARG A 55 10.01 20.47 20.03
N PHE A 56 10.10 21.72 20.50
CA PHE A 56 9.82 22.88 19.65
C PHE A 56 10.86 23.00 18.53
N GLN A 57 12.15 22.90 18.83
CA GLN A 57 13.22 23.00 17.85
C GLN A 57 13.07 21.95 16.76
N LYS A 58 12.79 20.71 17.14
CA LYS A 58 12.58 19.59 16.22
C LYS A 58 11.39 19.80 15.27
N LYS A 59 10.26 20.30 15.80
CA LYS A 59 9.08 20.63 15.00
C LYS A 59 9.31 21.86 14.13
N TYR A 60 10.03 22.85 14.62
CA TYR A 60 10.34 24.07 13.86
C TYR A 60 11.31 23.79 12.71
N GLU A 61 12.30 22.94 12.91
CA GLU A 61 13.17 22.45 11.83
C GLU A 61 12.36 21.71 10.75
N SER A 62 11.45 20.82 11.15
CA SER A 62 10.54 20.13 10.22
C SER A 62 9.65 21.12 9.47
N TYR A 63 9.12 22.14 10.16
CA TYR A 63 8.34 23.23 9.56
C TYR A 63 9.14 23.99 8.50
N LEU A 64 10.35 24.45 8.81
CA LEU A 64 11.19 25.15 7.84
C LEU A 64 11.49 24.31 6.60
N ARG A 65 11.75 23.02 6.79
CA ARG A 65 11.99 22.06 5.70
C ARG A 65 10.75 21.84 4.85
N ASP A 66 9.58 21.70 5.47
CA ASP A 66 8.33 21.40 4.79
C ASP A 66 7.72 22.61 4.08
N GLN A 67 7.93 23.83 4.61
CA GLN A 67 7.42 25.08 4.05
C GLN A 67 8.45 25.79 3.14
N PHE A 68 9.62 25.18 2.91
CA PHE A 68 10.66 25.80 2.08
C PHE A 68 10.11 26.17 0.69
N PRO A 69 10.32 27.41 0.22
CA PRO A 69 9.78 27.88 -1.05
C PRO A 69 10.23 27.02 -2.25
N GLY A 70 9.26 26.48 -3.00
CA GLY A 70 9.56 25.62 -4.15
C GLY A 70 10.11 24.24 -3.78
N ARG A 71 9.86 23.78 -2.56
CA ARG A 71 10.39 22.51 -2.01
C ARG A 71 10.26 21.32 -2.95
N ASP A 72 9.08 21.13 -3.57
CA ASP A 72 8.83 20.00 -4.45
C ASP A 72 9.79 19.99 -5.66
N HIS A 73 10.12 21.18 -6.21
CA HIS A 73 11.11 21.29 -7.27
C HIS A 73 12.54 21.00 -6.79
N TRP A 74 12.88 21.38 -5.56
CA TRP A 74 14.20 21.09 -4.99
C TRP A 74 14.37 19.59 -4.73
N VAL A 75 13.34 18.92 -4.26
CA VAL A 75 13.35 17.47 -4.06
C VAL A 75 13.51 16.75 -5.41
N SER A 76 12.76 17.14 -6.44
CA SER A 76 12.94 16.57 -7.78
C SER A 76 14.34 16.83 -8.33
N PHE A 77 14.84 18.07 -8.20
CA PHE A 77 16.18 18.42 -8.65
C PHE A 77 17.27 17.62 -7.94
N GLN A 78 17.14 17.43 -6.62
CA GLN A 78 18.07 16.59 -5.85
C GLN A 78 18.06 15.16 -6.40
N THR A 79 16.88 14.56 -6.61
CA THR A 79 16.75 13.22 -7.18
C THR A 79 17.39 13.14 -8.57
N ASP A 80 17.15 14.12 -9.44
CA ASP A 80 17.74 14.16 -10.79
C ASP A 80 19.28 14.24 -10.72
N MET A 81 19.81 15.04 -9.79
CA MET A 81 21.26 15.16 -9.58
C MET A 81 21.88 13.86 -9.05
N GLU A 82 21.21 13.19 -8.12
CA GLU A 82 21.68 11.91 -7.60
C GLU A 82 21.71 10.83 -8.70
N LEU A 83 20.69 10.80 -9.57
CA LEU A 83 20.63 9.92 -10.73
C LEU A 83 21.72 10.28 -11.77
N PHE A 84 21.93 11.57 -12.01
CA PHE A 84 23.00 12.04 -12.89
C PHE A 84 24.39 11.62 -12.40
N MET A 85 24.60 11.58 -11.08
CA MET A 85 25.82 11.08 -10.44
C MET A 85 25.94 9.54 -10.47
N GLY A 86 25.00 8.83 -11.10
CA GLY A 86 25.04 7.39 -11.28
C GLY A 86 24.43 6.60 -10.10
N LYS A 87 23.76 7.25 -9.14
CA LYS A 87 23.00 6.52 -8.14
C LYS A 87 21.81 5.84 -8.81
N ASN A 88 21.53 4.61 -8.42
CA ASN A 88 20.38 3.83 -8.86
C ASN A 88 19.43 3.45 -7.71
N GLU A 89 19.71 3.97 -6.50
CA GLU A 89 18.89 3.85 -5.31
C GLU A 89 18.77 5.21 -4.60
N ILE A 90 17.53 5.64 -4.33
CA ILE A 90 17.20 6.88 -3.62
C ILE A 90 16.09 6.58 -2.63
N HIS A 91 16.26 6.96 -1.36
CA HIS A 91 15.28 6.76 -0.29
C HIS A 91 14.70 5.33 -0.23
N ASN A 92 15.57 4.31 -0.31
CA ASN A 92 15.20 2.90 -0.35
C ASN A 92 14.28 2.53 -1.54
N VAL A 93 14.46 3.21 -2.68
CA VAL A 93 13.80 2.89 -3.94
C VAL A 93 14.84 2.76 -5.03
N TYR A 94 14.90 1.58 -5.66
CA TYR A 94 15.70 1.33 -6.84
C TYR A 94 15.01 1.85 -8.10
N ILE A 95 15.80 2.45 -8.98
CA ILE A 95 15.37 2.76 -10.34
C ILE A 95 15.66 1.54 -11.21
N GLY A 96 14.65 0.70 -11.37
CA GLY A 96 14.76 -0.57 -12.10
C GLY A 96 14.61 -0.42 -13.61
N LYS A 97 14.79 -1.55 -14.32
CA LYS A 97 14.55 -1.64 -15.76
C LYS A 97 13.08 -1.35 -16.10
N ASN A 98 12.83 -0.91 -17.33
CA ASN A 98 11.50 -0.60 -17.85
C ASN A 98 10.74 0.43 -17.00
N HIS A 99 11.47 1.34 -16.35
CA HIS A 99 10.94 2.44 -15.53
C HIS A 99 10.19 1.98 -14.26
N TYR A 100 10.43 0.75 -13.79
CA TYR A 100 9.89 0.31 -12.51
C TYR A 100 10.65 0.94 -11.35
N LEU A 101 9.92 1.46 -10.39
CA LEU A 101 10.42 1.87 -9.09
C LEU A 101 10.24 0.68 -8.14
N LEU A 102 11.34 0.14 -7.63
CA LEU A 102 11.35 -1.09 -6.84
C LEU A 102 11.80 -0.78 -5.41
N GLU A 103 11.01 -1.13 -4.42
CA GLU A 103 11.33 -0.84 -3.03
C GLU A 103 12.45 -1.75 -2.53
N HIS A 104 13.44 -1.16 -1.85
CA HIS A 104 14.52 -1.88 -1.22
C HIS A 104 14.07 -2.36 0.17
N TYR A 105 13.66 -3.61 0.25
CA TYR A 105 13.34 -4.27 1.50
C TYR A 105 14.59 -4.92 2.11
N THR A 106 14.70 -4.83 3.43
CA THR A 106 15.80 -5.38 4.24
C THR A 106 15.24 -6.24 5.38
N GLU A 107 16.10 -6.78 6.23
CA GLU A 107 15.68 -7.46 7.45
C GLU A 107 15.00 -6.53 8.47
N LYS A 108 15.04 -5.21 8.26
CA LYS A 108 14.30 -4.26 9.10
C LYS A 108 12.80 -4.32 8.81
N GLU A 109 12.42 -4.44 7.54
CA GLU A 109 11.02 -4.58 7.11
C GLU A 109 10.53 -6.03 7.29
N PHE A 110 11.44 -7.00 7.29
CA PHE A 110 11.18 -8.42 7.53
C PHE A 110 11.84 -8.89 8.82
N ASP A 111 11.53 -8.23 9.94
CA ASP A 111 12.07 -8.58 11.27
C ASP A 111 11.63 -10.01 11.66
N PRO A 112 12.58 -10.95 11.84
CA PRO A 112 12.25 -12.34 12.16
C PRO A 112 11.46 -12.49 13.46
N GLN A 113 11.64 -11.60 14.44
CA GLN A 113 10.92 -11.64 15.71
C GLN A 113 9.45 -11.26 15.51
N GLN A 114 9.17 -10.17 14.76
CA GLN A 114 7.81 -9.77 14.47
C GLN A 114 7.11 -10.78 13.57
N ILE A 115 7.80 -11.31 12.54
CA ILE A 115 7.28 -12.39 11.68
C ILE A 115 6.88 -13.59 12.54
N SER A 116 7.74 -14.04 13.46
CA SER A 116 7.44 -15.19 14.31
C SER A 116 6.17 -14.99 15.15
N LYS A 117 5.98 -13.79 15.71
CA LYS A 117 4.77 -13.44 16.47
C LYS A 117 3.52 -13.42 15.61
N ASN A 118 3.61 -12.80 14.44
CA ASN A 118 2.47 -12.75 13.50
C ASN A 118 2.08 -14.14 13.00
N LEU A 119 3.06 -15.00 12.71
CA LEU A 119 2.82 -16.38 12.31
C LEU A 119 2.22 -17.23 13.43
N GLN A 120 2.61 -17.00 14.68
CA GLN A 120 1.97 -17.66 15.84
C GLN A 120 0.51 -17.23 16.01
N ALA A 121 0.23 -15.94 15.90
CA ALA A 121 -1.14 -15.43 15.94
C ALA A 121 -1.98 -15.96 14.77
N LEU A 122 -1.38 -16.03 13.57
CA LEU A 122 -2.04 -16.58 12.38
C LEU A 122 -2.41 -18.06 12.56
N GLU A 123 -1.47 -18.89 13.02
CA GLU A 123 -1.72 -20.30 13.30
C GLU A 123 -2.87 -20.49 14.30
N LYS A 124 -2.83 -19.74 15.40
CA LYS A 124 -3.86 -19.79 16.44
C LYS A 124 -5.23 -19.38 15.92
N PHE A 125 -5.28 -18.26 15.18
CA PHE A 125 -6.51 -17.78 14.57
C PHE A 125 -7.09 -18.78 13.56
N VAL A 126 -6.26 -19.31 12.66
CA VAL A 126 -6.62 -20.32 11.67
C VAL A 126 -7.18 -21.58 12.34
N GLY A 127 -6.47 -22.12 13.35
CA GLY A 127 -6.90 -23.32 14.07
C GLY A 127 -8.26 -23.16 14.78
N LYS A 128 -8.57 -21.94 15.25
CA LYS A 128 -9.87 -21.62 15.83
C LYS A 128 -10.95 -21.41 14.77
N ALA A 129 -10.65 -20.67 13.74
CA ALA A 129 -11.60 -20.29 12.69
C ALA A 129 -12.08 -21.51 11.88
N LYS A 130 -11.19 -22.48 11.61
CA LYS A 130 -11.49 -23.73 10.90
C LYS A 130 -12.54 -24.61 11.59
N GLN A 131 -12.85 -24.38 12.85
CA GLN A 131 -13.91 -25.12 13.53
C GLN A 131 -15.30 -24.84 12.95
N ASN A 132 -15.49 -23.67 12.32
CA ASN A 132 -16.80 -23.22 11.85
C ASN A 132 -16.80 -22.60 10.44
N ALA A 133 -15.65 -22.48 9.79
CA ALA A 133 -15.52 -21.87 8.46
C ALA A 133 -14.40 -22.51 7.65
N ASP A 134 -14.49 -22.42 6.33
CA ASP A 134 -13.41 -22.75 5.41
C ASP A 134 -12.39 -21.60 5.41
N VAL A 135 -11.15 -21.85 5.80
CA VAL A 135 -10.12 -20.81 5.95
C VAL A 135 -9.05 -20.93 4.90
N HIS A 136 -8.71 -19.80 4.30
CA HIS A 136 -7.62 -19.66 3.36
C HIS A 136 -6.70 -18.50 3.71
N VAL A 137 -5.41 -18.66 3.45
CA VAL A 137 -4.36 -17.65 3.67
C VAL A 137 -3.63 -17.40 2.36
N MET A 138 -3.57 -16.16 1.95
CA MET A 138 -2.89 -15.70 0.74
C MET A 138 -1.92 -14.57 1.09
N MET A 139 -0.62 -14.85 1.06
CA MET A 139 0.41 -13.83 1.22
C MET A 139 0.94 -13.45 -0.16
N VAL A 140 0.75 -12.19 -0.52
CA VAL A 140 1.14 -11.66 -1.84
C VAL A 140 2.58 -11.19 -1.78
N PRO A 141 3.47 -11.67 -2.67
CA PRO A 141 4.85 -11.21 -2.74
C PRO A 141 4.97 -9.71 -3.03
N THR A 142 6.07 -9.11 -2.59
CA THR A 142 6.35 -7.73 -3.00
C THR A 142 6.67 -7.65 -4.49
N LYS A 143 6.44 -6.46 -5.06
CA LYS A 143 6.84 -6.14 -6.43
C LYS A 143 8.32 -6.41 -6.66
N SER A 144 9.17 -6.03 -5.71
CA SER A 144 10.63 -6.19 -5.80
C SER A 144 11.06 -7.65 -5.82
N TRP A 145 10.32 -8.54 -5.19
CA TRP A 145 10.58 -9.98 -5.23
C TRP A 145 10.17 -10.61 -6.56
N ILE A 146 8.97 -10.33 -7.04
CA ILE A 146 8.49 -10.88 -8.34
C ILE A 146 9.29 -10.29 -9.51
N LEU A 147 9.55 -8.98 -9.50
CA LEU A 147 10.26 -8.29 -10.58
C LEU A 147 11.77 -8.14 -10.30
N ARG A 148 12.38 -9.04 -9.54
CA ARG A 148 13.80 -8.97 -9.13
C ARG A 148 14.78 -8.87 -10.30
N GLU A 149 14.44 -9.37 -11.47
CA GLU A 149 15.23 -9.25 -12.69
C GLU A 149 15.27 -7.81 -13.25
N LYS A 150 14.35 -6.96 -12.81
CA LYS A 150 14.29 -5.54 -13.15
C LYS A 150 15.12 -4.68 -12.19
N LEU A 151 15.62 -5.24 -11.08
CA LEU A 151 16.53 -4.55 -10.17
C LEU A 151 17.84 -4.15 -10.86
N PRO A 152 18.52 -3.08 -10.41
CA PRO A 152 19.88 -2.77 -10.83
C PRO A 152 20.84 -3.95 -10.57
N ALA A 153 21.89 -4.04 -11.36
CA ALA A 153 22.91 -5.07 -11.18
C ALA A 153 23.51 -5.00 -9.76
N PHE A 154 23.59 -6.14 -9.10
CA PHE A 154 24.12 -6.29 -7.73
C PHE A 154 23.31 -5.54 -6.65
N ALA A 155 22.08 -5.09 -6.93
CA ALA A 155 21.23 -4.48 -5.93
C ALA A 155 20.90 -5.48 -4.81
N PRO A 156 21.28 -5.24 -3.55
CA PRO A 156 20.89 -6.09 -2.45
C PRO A 156 19.36 -6.00 -2.26
N HIS A 157 18.73 -7.11 -1.95
CA HIS A 157 17.31 -7.18 -1.65
C HIS A 157 17.02 -8.33 -0.69
N TYR A 158 15.98 -8.19 0.11
CA TYR A 158 15.53 -9.25 0.99
C TYR A 158 15.02 -10.44 0.17
N LYS A 159 15.46 -11.64 0.50
CA LYS A 159 14.97 -12.88 -0.12
C LYS A 159 13.70 -13.33 0.61
N GLU A 160 12.56 -13.02 0.05
CA GLU A 160 11.25 -13.35 0.64
C GLU A 160 11.00 -14.85 0.79
N GLN A 161 11.80 -15.69 0.13
CA GLN A 161 11.74 -17.14 0.32
C GLN A 161 11.83 -17.52 1.81
N LYS A 162 12.67 -16.83 2.60
CA LYS A 162 12.77 -17.07 4.06
C LYS A 162 11.44 -16.87 4.78
N PHE A 163 10.67 -15.85 4.37
CA PHE A 163 9.34 -15.59 4.92
C PHE A 163 8.36 -16.69 4.51
N TYR A 164 8.35 -17.08 3.23
CA TYR A 164 7.45 -18.13 2.73
C TYR A 164 7.78 -19.50 3.31
N ASP A 165 9.06 -19.83 3.51
CA ASP A 165 9.48 -21.06 4.16
C ASP A 165 8.96 -21.11 5.62
N ALA A 166 9.07 -20.01 6.37
CA ALA A 166 8.55 -19.91 7.73
C ALA A 166 7.01 -20.00 7.78
N LEU A 167 6.31 -19.34 6.83
CA LEU A 167 4.86 -19.41 6.69
C LEU A 167 4.40 -20.85 6.36
N GLN A 168 5.05 -21.50 5.41
CA GLN A 168 4.75 -22.89 5.01
C GLN A 168 4.96 -23.84 6.19
N GLN A 169 6.10 -23.74 6.86
CA GLN A 169 6.40 -24.58 8.02
C GLN A 169 5.36 -24.40 9.14
N LYS A 170 4.91 -23.15 9.36
CA LYS A 170 3.97 -22.82 10.43
C LYS A 170 2.55 -23.35 10.17
N LEU A 171 2.12 -23.33 8.91
CA LEU A 171 0.76 -23.72 8.50
C LEU A 171 0.72 -25.07 7.75
N GLU A 172 1.81 -25.84 7.77
CA GLU A 172 1.91 -27.10 7.01
C GLU A 172 0.76 -28.08 7.32
N LYS A 173 0.33 -28.15 8.58
CA LYS A 173 -0.73 -29.06 9.02
C LYS A 173 -2.13 -28.55 8.72
N GLU A 174 -2.26 -27.29 8.35
CA GLU A 174 -3.57 -26.64 8.22
C GLU A 174 -4.14 -26.72 6.82
N ASP A 175 -3.29 -26.93 5.79
CA ASP A 175 -3.69 -26.98 4.37
C ASP A 175 -4.57 -25.80 3.93
N VAL A 176 -4.17 -24.60 4.32
CA VAL A 176 -4.93 -23.36 4.08
C VAL A 176 -4.24 -22.38 3.14
N LEU A 177 -2.98 -22.68 2.74
CA LEU A 177 -2.17 -21.74 1.96
C LEU A 177 -2.54 -21.74 0.49
N ILE A 178 -2.83 -20.56 -0.04
CA ILE A 178 -2.96 -20.30 -1.47
C ILE A 178 -1.69 -19.59 -1.94
N SER A 179 -0.84 -20.31 -2.67
CA SER A 179 0.38 -19.74 -3.25
C SER A 179 0.06 -18.99 -4.53
N VAL A 180 0.38 -17.68 -4.56
CA VAL A 180 0.22 -16.84 -5.75
C VAL A 180 1.56 -16.47 -6.39
N GLU A 181 2.68 -16.73 -5.73
CA GLU A 181 4.01 -16.44 -6.28
C GLU A 181 4.25 -17.11 -7.63
N PRO A 182 3.97 -18.43 -7.83
CA PRO A 182 4.24 -19.08 -9.11
C PRO A 182 3.48 -18.46 -10.29
N VAL A 183 2.20 -18.10 -10.10
CA VAL A 183 1.40 -17.49 -11.17
C VAL A 183 1.86 -16.06 -11.45
N LEU A 184 2.23 -15.30 -10.43
CA LEU A 184 2.75 -13.94 -10.63
C LEU A 184 4.14 -13.95 -11.27
N ASP A 185 5.03 -14.88 -10.91
CA ASP A 185 6.35 -15.03 -11.56
C ASP A 185 6.21 -15.49 -13.02
N ALA A 186 5.25 -16.37 -13.32
CA ALA A 186 4.96 -16.79 -14.70
C ALA A 186 4.47 -15.64 -15.60
N HIS A 187 3.83 -14.63 -15.03
CA HIS A 187 3.26 -13.48 -15.73
C HIS A 187 4.04 -12.16 -15.48
N LYS A 188 5.26 -12.23 -14.95
CA LYS A 188 6.08 -11.05 -14.56
C LYS A 188 6.44 -10.10 -15.71
N GLU A 189 6.33 -10.54 -16.96
CA GLU A 189 6.54 -9.69 -18.13
C GLU A 189 5.31 -8.87 -18.50
N GLU A 190 4.15 -9.22 -17.95
CA GLU A 190 2.93 -8.41 -18.06
C GLU A 190 2.93 -7.28 -17.03
N GLU A 191 2.01 -6.32 -17.17
CA GLU A 191 1.88 -5.20 -16.22
C GLU A 191 1.08 -5.63 -14.98
N ILE A 192 1.59 -6.65 -14.24
CA ILE A 192 0.92 -7.20 -13.05
C ILE A 192 1.18 -6.40 -11.78
N TYR A 193 2.19 -5.53 -11.76
CA TYR A 193 2.44 -4.53 -10.72
C TYR A 193 2.54 -3.16 -11.36
N TYR A 194 2.12 -2.12 -10.61
CA TYR A 194 2.34 -0.73 -11.01
C TYR A 194 3.84 -0.40 -11.01
N ARG A 195 4.27 0.46 -11.94
CA ARG A 195 5.66 0.95 -11.97
C ARG A 195 5.96 1.88 -10.83
N THR A 196 5.03 2.78 -10.53
CA THR A 196 5.21 3.91 -9.60
C THR A 196 4.56 3.69 -8.23
N ASP A 197 3.85 2.57 -8.05
CA ASP A 197 3.20 2.18 -6.80
C ASP A 197 3.63 0.78 -6.36
N HIS A 198 3.51 0.48 -5.06
CA HIS A 198 3.90 -0.84 -4.53
C HIS A 198 2.86 -1.94 -4.78
N HIS A 199 1.62 -1.59 -5.10
CA HIS A 199 0.56 -2.57 -5.30
C HIS A 199 0.68 -3.31 -6.64
N TRP A 200 0.05 -4.46 -6.71
CA TRP A 200 -0.30 -5.09 -7.98
C TRP A 200 -1.36 -4.27 -8.73
N THR A 201 -1.46 -4.51 -10.03
CA THR A 201 -2.54 -3.96 -10.86
C THR A 201 -3.80 -4.81 -10.73
N THR A 202 -4.89 -4.37 -11.34
CA THR A 202 -6.11 -5.18 -11.46
C THR A 202 -5.85 -6.52 -12.17
N LEU A 203 -4.90 -6.55 -13.12
CA LEU A 203 -4.47 -7.79 -13.78
C LEU A 203 -3.75 -8.73 -12.80
N GLY A 204 -2.83 -8.23 -11.99
CA GLY A 204 -2.17 -9.02 -10.95
C GLY A 204 -3.15 -9.57 -9.92
N ALA A 205 -4.09 -8.73 -9.47
CA ALA A 205 -5.16 -9.13 -8.57
C ALA A 205 -6.09 -10.19 -9.18
N TRP A 206 -6.34 -10.11 -10.51
CA TRP A 206 -7.14 -11.12 -11.22
C TRP A 206 -6.43 -12.48 -11.26
N TYR A 207 -5.13 -12.53 -11.49
CA TYR A 207 -4.37 -13.80 -11.43
C TYR A 207 -4.45 -14.43 -10.03
N ALA A 208 -4.36 -13.64 -8.99
CA ALA A 208 -4.53 -14.12 -7.62
C ALA A 208 -5.96 -14.59 -7.33
N TYR A 209 -6.97 -13.90 -7.86
CA TYR A 209 -8.37 -14.30 -7.77
C TYR A 209 -8.61 -15.65 -8.50
N GLU A 210 -8.00 -15.89 -9.65
CA GLU A 210 -8.10 -17.18 -10.35
C GLU A 210 -7.52 -18.32 -9.49
N GLN A 211 -6.37 -18.11 -8.83
CA GLN A 211 -5.81 -19.08 -7.88
C GLN A 211 -6.72 -19.32 -6.68
N TYR A 212 -7.30 -18.26 -6.13
CA TYR A 212 -8.30 -18.38 -5.06
C TYR A 212 -9.49 -19.21 -5.52
N THR A 213 -10.08 -18.90 -6.67
CA THR A 213 -11.23 -19.64 -7.23
C THR A 213 -10.91 -21.13 -7.40
N LYS A 214 -9.70 -21.44 -7.87
CA LYS A 214 -9.23 -22.82 -8.01
C LYS A 214 -9.13 -23.54 -6.65
N ALA A 215 -8.59 -22.87 -5.64
CA ALA A 215 -8.40 -23.44 -4.30
C ALA A 215 -9.72 -23.73 -3.59
N VAL A 216 -10.73 -22.87 -3.77
CA VAL A 216 -12.07 -23.07 -3.16
C VAL A 216 -13.01 -23.92 -4.01
N GLY A 217 -12.54 -24.54 -5.10
CA GLY A 217 -13.36 -25.35 -6.00
C GLY A 217 -14.44 -24.54 -6.74
N GLY A 218 -14.21 -23.26 -6.99
CA GLY A 218 -15.13 -22.37 -7.69
C GLY A 218 -15.14 -22.56 -9.21
N ASP A 219 -15.97 -21.78 -9.91
CA ASP A 219 -16.13 -21.83 -11.37
C ASP A 219 -15.00 -21.07 -12.07
N LEU A 220 -13.99 -21.81 -12.55
CA LEU A 220 -12.85 -21.25 -13.28
C LEU A 220 -13.23 -20.63 -14.63
N GLN A 221 -14.23 -21.14 -15.35
CA GLN A 221 -14.66 -20.53 -16.61
C GLN A 221 -15.26 -19.15 -16.36
N ARG A 222 -16.06 -19.02 -15.30
CA ARG A 222 -16.60 -17.73 -14.86
C ARG A 222 -15.47 -16.79 -14.43
N ALA A 223 -14.49 -17.26 -13.67
CA ALA A 223 -13.35 -16.47 -13.25
C ALA A 223 -12.55 -15.95 -14.45
N GLN A 224 -12.27 -16.78 -15.45
CA GLN A 224 -11.58 -16.40 -16.69
C GLN A 224 -12.39 -15.37 -17.50
N GLY A 225 -13.71 -15.49 -17.53
CA GLY A 225 -14.60 -14.52 -18.16
C GLY A 225 -14.52 -13.11 -17.59
N LYS A 226 -14.05 -12.96 -16.35
CA LYS A 226 -13.86 -11.68 -15.66
C LYS A 226 -12.57 -10.94 -16.06
N LYS A 227 -11.69 -11.50 -16.90
CA LYS A 227 -10.47 -10.83 -17.41
C LYS A 227 -10.82 -9.75 -18.43
N LYS A 228 -11.62 -8.75 -18.02
CA LYS A 228 -12.04 -7.61 -18.83
C LYS A 228 -11.96 -6.36 -17.98
N PHE A 229 -11.01 -5.47 -18.31
CA PHE A 229 -10.74 -4.30 -17.52
C PHE A 229 -10.96 -3.03 -18.31
N ARG A 230 -11.50 -2.00 -17.65
CA ARG A 230 -11.67 -0.67 -18.21
C ARG A 230 -10.64 0.29 -17.61
N CYS A 231 -9.86 0.93 -18.45
CA CYS A 231 -8.93 1.97 -18.04
C CYS A 231 -9.70 3.22 -17.60
N ILE A 232 -9.43 3.71 -16.38
CA ILE A 232 -10.07 4.88 -15.77
C ILE A 232 -9.10 6.03 -15.50
N SER A 233 -7.79 5.77 -15.49
CA SER A 233 -6.73 6.77 -15.41
C SER A 233 -5.52 6.31 -16.23
N LYS A 234 -4.81 7.28 -16.83
CA LYS A 234 -3.53 7.08 -17.53
C LYS A 234 -2.42 7.94 -16.93
N ASP A 235 -2.70 8.58 -15.81
CA ASP A 235 -1.83 9.55 -15.16
C ASP A 235 -1.73 9.26 -13.66
N PHE A 236 -1.47 7.99 -13.35
CA PHE A 236 -1.32 7.54 -11.98
C PHE A 236 0.16 7.51 -11.57
N TYR A 237 0.46 8.23 -10.49
CA TYR A 237 1.73 8.17 -9.78
C TYR A 237 1.48 7.72 -8.35
N GLY A 238 2.05 6.57 -7.97
CA GLY A 238 1.74 5.91 -6.71
C GLY A 238 2.62 6.31 -5.53
N THR A 239 2.59 5.47 -4.51
CA THR A 239 3.29 5.69 -3.24
C THR A 239 4.81 5.52 -3.36
N THR A 240 5.29 4.64 -4.24
CA THR A 240 6.73 4.48 -4.47
C THR A 240 7.31 5.73 -5.16
N TYR A 241 6.58 6.32 -6.13
CA TYR A 241 6.91 7.63 -6.70
C TYR A 241 6.99 8.71 -5.61
N ALA A 242 6.02 8.75 -4.69
CA ALA A 242 5.96 9.79 -3.66
C ALA A 242 7.20 9.80 -2.74
N LYS A 243 7.92 8.68 -2.61
CA LYS A 243 9.15 8.58 -1.82
C LYS A 243 10.32 9.34 -2.44
N ILE A 244 10.38 9.42 -3.78
CA ILE A 244 11.55 9.95 -4.50
C ILE A 244 11.23 11.10 -5.46
N ASN A 245 9.94 11.37 -5.66
CA ASN A 245 9.42 12.40 -6.58
C ASN A 245 10.05 12.32 -7.99
N TYR A 246 10.20 11.09 -8.49
CA TYR A 246 10.76 10.81 -9.82
C TYR A 246 10.07 9.62 -10.44
N ALA A 247 9.64 9.77 -11.69
CA ALA A 247 9.24 8.68 -12.57
C ALA A 247 9.30 9.14 -14.03
N ARG A 248 9.63 8.22 -14.94
CA ARG A 248 9.67 8.49 -16.39
C ARG A 248 8.36 8.14 -17.08
N GLN A 249 7.52 7.37 -16.42
CA GLN A 249 6.27 6.88 -17.00
C GLN A 249 5.21 6.79 -15.91
N ALA A 250 4.02 7.35 -16.18
CA ALA A 250 2.83 7.15 -15.37
C ALA A 250 2.27 5.74 -15.54
N ASP A 251 1.56 5.27 -14.55
CA ASP A 251 0.79 4.03 -14.61
C ASP A 251 -0.63 4.28 -15.12
N LYS A 252 -1.29 3.19 -15.54
CA LYS A 252 -2.72 3.15 -15.81
C LYS A 252 -3.44 2.51 -14.64
N ILE A 253 -4.57 3.07 -14.21
CA ILE A 253 -5.51 2.37 -13.35
C ILE A 253 -6.59 1.76 -14.21
N GLU A 254 -6.75 0.46 -14.10
CA GLU A 254 -7.81 -0.31 -14.73
C GLU A 254 -8.70 -0.91 -13.65
N ILE A 255 -9.99 -1.04 -13.94
CA ILE A 255 -10.97 -1.64 -13.03
C ILE A 255 -11.73 -2.76 -13.72
N TYR A 256 -12.16 -3.74 -12.94
CA TYR A 256 -13.18 -4.70 -13.34
C TYR A 256 -14.55 -4.13 -13.00
N GLU A 257 -15.43 -4.04 -13.98
CA GLU A 257 -16.81 -3.62 -13.77
C GLU A 257 -17.70 -4.85 -13.60
N SER A 258 -18.10 -5.09 -12.36
CA SER A 258 -19.07 -6.14 -12.06
C SER A 258 -20.40 -5.86 -12.79
N ALA A 259 -21.00 -6.90 -13.37
CA ALA A 259 -22.33 -6.84 -13.94
C ALA A 259 -23.41 -6.77 -12.84
N ASP A 260 -23.09 -7.15 -11.63
CA ASP A 260 -24.01 -7.20 -10.50
C ASP A 260 -24.24 -5.82 -9.86
N LYS A 261 -25.48 -5.59 -9.46
CA LYS A 261 -25.81 -4.42 -8.62
C LYS A 261 -25.37 -4.71 -7.18
N LEU A 262 -24.29 -4.05 -6.78
CA LEU A 262 -23.77 -4.18 -5.42
C LEU A 262 -24.51 -3.25 -4.45
N ARG A 263 -24.59 -3.68 -3.20
CA ARG A 263 -24.88 -2.83 -2.04
C ARG A 263 -23.67 -2.84 -1.15
N VAL A 264 -23.00 -1.70 -1.02
CA VAL A 264 -21.80 -1.53 -0.21
C VAL A 264 -22.12 -0.65 0.99
N VAL A 265 -21.84 -1.13 2.18
CA VAL A 265 -22.03 -0.42 3.44
C VAL A 265 -20.67 -0.24 4.10
N TYR A 266 -20.32 1.02 4.38
CA TYR A 266 -19.07 1.41 4.97
C TYR A 266 -19.20 1.57 6.48
N ASN A 267 -18.21 1.09 7.23
CA ASN A 267 -18.02 1.32 8.66
C ASN A 267 -19.33 1.17 9.45
N MET A 268 -20.00 0.01 9.28
CA MET A 268 -21.26 -0.34 9.98
C MET A 268 -22.41 0.65 9.75
N GLY A 269 -22.44 1.35 8.62
CA GLY A 269 -23.59 2.17 8.23
C GLY A 269 -23.32 3.65 7.98
N GLU A 270 -22.11 4.14 8.14
CA GLU A 270 -21.74 5.55 7.91
C GLU A 270 -22.05 6.02 6.48
N LYS A 271 -21.79 5.19 5.49
CA LYS A 271 -22.00 5.47 4.06
C LYS A 271 -22.55 4.23 3.37
N LYS A 272 -23.42 4.43 2.39
CA LYS A 272 -23.95 3.35 1.52
C LYS A 272 -23.76 3.74 0.06
N THR A 273 -23.26 2.80 -0.75
CA THR A 273 -23.07 2.99 -2.20
C THR A 273 -23.57 1.77 -2.97
N LYS A 274 -23.62 1.91 -4.31
CA LYS A 274 -23.95 0.82 -5.23
C LYS A 274 -22.74 0.30 -6.00
N THR A 275 -21.54 0.80 -5.66
CA THR A 275 -20.26 0.46 -6.29
C THR A 275 -19.16 0.47 -5.26
N LEU A 276 -18.09 -0.29 -5.54
CA LEU A 276 -16.85 -0.32 -4.76
C LEU A 276 -15.90 0.84 -5.13
N TYR A 277 -16.20 1.58 -6.20
CA TYR A 277 -15.31 2.60 -6.72
C TYR A 277 -15.76 4.00 -6.31
N ASP A 278 -14.81 4.81 -5.82
CA ASP A 278 -15.00 6.24 -5.57
C ASP A 278 -14.16 7.05 -6.56
N PHE A 279 -14.78 7.41 -7.68
CA PHE A 279 -14.11 8.12 -8.78
C PHE A 279 -13.65 9.54 -8.41
N SER A 280 -14.06 10.09 -7.26
CA SER A 280 -13.58 11.40 -6.82
C SER A 280 -12.07 11.39 -6.55
N PHE A 281 -11.51 10.23 -6.15
CA PHE A 281 -10.08 10.07 -5.92
C PHE A 281 -9.22 10.20 -7.18
N LEU A 282 -9.76 10.00 -8.37
CA LEU A 282 -9.03 10.21 -9.63
C LEU A 282 -8.55 11.66 -9.82
N LYS A 283 -9.16 12.61 -9.11
CA LYS A 283 -8.78 14.03 -9.11
C LYS A 283 -7.80 14.40 -8.01
N THR A 284 -7.38 13.44 -7.21
CA THR A 284 -6.45 13.62 -6.08
C THR A 284 -5.10 12.99 -6.38
N ALA A 285 -4.12 13.27 -5.54
CA ALA A 285 -2.83 12.60 -5.63
C ALA A 285 -2.94 11.09 -5.29
N ASP A 286 -3.90 10.70 -4.46
CA ASP A 286 -4.13 9.32 -4.05
C ASP A 286 -5.18 8.62 -4.93
N GLN A 287 -4.87 8.47 -6.23
CA GLN A 287 -5.79 7.85 -7.18
C GLN A 287 -6.08 6.38 -6.89
N TYR A 288 -5.14 5.64 -6.22
CA TYR A 288 -5.37 4.24 -5.86
C TYR A 288 -6.58 4.07 -4.91
N SER A 289 -6.87 5.08 -4.11
CA SER A 289 -8.07 5.11 -3.27
C SER A 289 -9.39 5.13 -4.05
N VAL A 290 -9.37 5.14 -5.41
CA VAL A 290 -10.55 4.83 -6.23
C VAL A 290 -11.15 3.47 -5.85
N PHE A 291 -10.29 2.51 -5.48
CA PHE A 291 -10.72 1.25 -4.90
C PHE A 291 -11.21 1.49 -3.47
N THR A 292 -12.49 1.26 -3.23
CA THR A 292 -13.14 1.31 -1.89
C THR A 292 -13.14 2.67 -1.17
N GLY A 293 -12.74 3.76 -1.83
CA GLY A 293 -12.56 5.06 -1.15
C GLY A 293 -11.40 5.06 -0.15
N GLY A 294 -10.35 4.26 -0.44
CA GLY A 294 -9.22 4.02 0.45
C GLY A 294 -9.43 2.89 1.45
N ASN A 295 -8.60 2.85 2.50
CA ASN A 295 -8.69 1.82 3.53
C ASN A 295 -9.84 2.12 4.49
N GLN A 296 -10.76 1.17 4.61
CA GLN A 296 -11.93 1.24 5.48
C GLN A 296 -11.76 0.24 6.63
N ALA A 297 -12.28 0.58 7.81
CA ALA A 297 -12.27 -0.33 8.95
C ALA A 297 -13.09 -1.60 8.66
N VAL A 298 -14.32 -1.41 8.14
CA VAL A 298 -15.22 -2.50 7.73
C VAL A 298 -15.97 -2.11 6.47
N LEU A 299 -16.05 -3.04 5.51
CA LEU A 299 -16.99 -2.96 4.38
C LEU A 299 -17.87 -4.20 4.39
N GLU A 300 -19.18 -4.00 4.26
CA GLU A 300 -20.13 -5.07 3.98
C GLU A 300 -20.64 -4.92 2.56
N ILE A 301 -20.40 -5.92 1.73
CA ILE A 301 -20.76 -5.94 0.32
C ILE A 301 -21.76 -7.06 0.11
N THR A 302 -22.90 -6.74 -0.49
CA THR A 302 -23.90 -7.73 -0.90
C THR A 302 -24.05 -7.66 -2.41
N GLY A 303 -23.86 -8.80 -3.07
CA GLY A 303 -23.99 -8.95 -4.52
C GLY A 303 -25.35 -9.50 -4.96
N GLY A 304 -25.41 -9.91 -6.22
CA GLY A 304 -26.62 -10.50 -6.82
C GLY A 304 -26.82 -11.99 -6.52
N ILE A 305 -25.73 -12.72 -6.21
CA ILE A 305 -25.78 -14.16 -5.96
C ILE A 305 -26.47 -14.49 -4.63
N LYS A 306 -27.23 -15.59 -4.59
CA LYS A 306 -27.94 -16.09 -3.41
C LYS A 306 -27.51 -17.52 -3.14
N ASN A 307 -26.33 -17.68 -2.55
CA ASN A 307 -25.73 -18.99 -2.28
C ASN A 307 -25.56 -19.30 -0.78
N GLY A 308 -26.02 -18.41 0.10
CA GLY A 308 -25.87 -18.54 1.56
C GLY A 308 -24.44 -18.36 2.07
N LYS A 309 -23.48 -18.04 1.21
CA LYS A 309 -22.07 -17.92 1.60
C LYS A 309 -21.73 -16.50 2.06
N THR A 310 -21.02 -16.42 3.20
CA THR A 310 -20.44 -15.18 3.72
C THR A 310 -18.93 -15.32 3.80
N LEU A 311 -18.20 -14.50 3.03
CA LEU A 311 -16.75 -14.41 3.12
C LEU A 311 -16.34 -13.30 4.10
N LEU A 312 -15.56 -13.65 5.12
CA LEU A 312 -14.81 -12.68 5.93
C LEU A 312 -13.40 -12.53 5.34
N LEU A 313 -13.09 -11.34 4.82
CA LEU A 313 -11.78 -11.00 4.28
C LEU A 313 -11.03 -10.11 5.27
N ILE A 314 -9.99 -10.65 5.90
CA ILE A 314 -9.04 -9.89 6.74
C ILE A 314 -7.86 -9.49 5.86
N LYS A 315 -7.56 -8.18 5.75
CA LYS A 315 -6.75 -7.70 4.64
C LYS A 315 -5.89 -6.47 4.93
N ASP A 316 -4.93 -6.23 4.05
CA ASP A 316 -4.31 -4.93 3.81
C ASP A 316 -4.82 -4.28 2.50
N SER A 317 -4.18 -3.18 2.06
CA SER A 317 -4.59 -2.44 0.86
C SER A 317 -4.44 -3.22 -0.46
N PHE A 318 -3.65 -4.29 -0.50
CA PHE A 318 -3.53 -5.13 -1.69
C PHE A 318 -4.87 -5.75 -2.10
N ALA A 319 -5.69 -6.13 -1.13
CA ALA A 319 -6.98 -6.71 -1.41
C ALA A 319 -7.99 -5.76 -2.06
N ASN A 320 -7.78 -4.45 -2.04
CA ASN A 320 -8.78 -3.51 -2.56
C ASN A 320 -9.14 -3.77 -4.02
N SER A 321 -8.17 -4.15 -4.87
CA SER A 321 -8.39 -4.41 -6.29
C SER A 321 -8.94 -5.81 -6.62
N ILE A 322 -8.89 -6.78 -5.69
CA ILE A 322 -9.48 -8.12 -5.86
C ILE A 322 -10.97 -8.17 -5.45
N LEU A 323 -11.42 -7.24 -4.60
CA LEU A 323 -12.77 -7.21 -4.06
C LEU A 323 -13.88 -7.29 -5.12
N PRO A 324 -13.80 -6.59 -6.27
CA PRO A 324 -14.86 -6.64 -7.28
C PRO A 324 -15.07 -8.05 -7.87
N PHE A 325 -14.02 -8.86 -7.92
CA PHE A 325 -14.10 -10.25 -8.40
C PHE A 325 -14.77 -11.14 -7.36
N LEU A 326 -14.36 -11.01 -6.08
CA LEU A 326 -14.90 -11.79 -4.96
C LEU A 326 -16.37 -11.46 -4.69
N ALA A 327 -16.77 -10.19 -4.87
CA ALA A 327 -18.14 -9.73 -4.61
C ALA A 327 -19.22 -10.41 -5.48
N GLU A 328 -18.82 -11.03 -6.57
CA GLU A 328 -19.74 -11.81 -7.43
C GLU A 328 -19.87 -13.29 -7.03
N ASP A 329 -18.99 -13.78 -6.17
CA ASP A 329 -18.96 -15.20 -5.81
C ASP A 329 -19.63 -15.49 -4.45
N TYR A 330 -19.87 -14.44 -3.66
CA TYR A 330 -20.44 -14.55 -2.33
C TYR A 330 -21.73 -13.72 -2.19
N GLU A 331 -22.71 -14.26 -1.47
CA GLU A 331 -23.93 -13.52 -1.13
C GLU A 331 -23.59 -12.29 -0.26
N LYS A 332 -22.65 -12.48 0.68
CA LYS A 332 -22.14 -11.42 1.53
C LYS A 332 -20.61 -11.49 1.61
N LEU A 333 -19.95 -10.35 1.42
CA LEU A 333 -18.51 -10.19 1.64
C LEU A 333 -18.32 -9.14 2.75
N VAL A 334 -17.66 -9.53 3.83
CA VAL A 334 -17.28 -8.66 4.93
C VAL A 334 -15.78 -8.45 4.87
N VAL A 335 -15.35 -7.22 4.66
CA VAL A 335 -13.94 -6.84 4.50
C VAL A 335 -13.49 -6.09 5.74
N VAL A 336 -12.40 -6.50 6.35
CA VAL A 336 -11.87 -5.92 7.58
C VAL A 336 -10.40 -5.57 7.43
N ASP A 337 -10.05 -4.33 7.76
CA ASP A 337 -8.66 -3.89 7.93
C ASP A 337 -8.38 -3.75 9.43
N LEU A 338 -7.62 -4.69 10.00
CA LEU A 338 -7.32 -4.72 11.44
C LEU A 338 -6.58 -3.47 11.93
N ARG A 339 -5.88 -2.76 11.04
CA ARG A 339 -5.18 -1.52 11.41
C ARG A 339 -6.14 -0.38 11.70
N GLN A 340 -7.37 -0.45 11.17
CA GLN A 340 -8.42 0.58 11.31
C GLN A 340 -9.52 0.16 12.28
N LEU A 341 -9.62 -1.11 12.63
CA LEU A 341 -10.68 -1.66 13.47
C LEU A 341 -10.11 -2.19 14.79
N ASN A 342 -10.56 -1.66 15.91
CA ASN A 342 -10.15 -2.13 17.24
C ASN A 342 -11.09 -3.24 17.77
N VAL A 343 -11.05 -4.39 17.10
CA VAL A 343 -11.85 -5.58 17.43
C VAL A 343 -10.94 -6.81 17.31
N SER A 344 -11.10 -7.78 18.21
CA SER A 344 -10.33 -9.04 18.14
C SER A 344 -10.84 -9.95 17.02
N GLY A 345 -9.98 -10.84 16.55
CA GLY A 345 -10.34 -11.85 15.56
C GLY A 345 -11.52 -12.72 16.02
N ASP A 346 -11.54 -13.13 17.27
CA ASP A 346 -12.65 -13.89 17.88
C ASP A 346 -13.97 -13.16 17.74
N ARG A 347 -13.95 -11.87 18.08
CA ARG A 347 -15.17 -11.06 17.99
C ARG A 347 -15.65 -10.90 16.55
N LEU A 348 -14.73 -10.88 15.56
CA LEU A 348 -15.11 -10.87 14.16
C LEU A 348 -15.83 -12.16 13.75
N LEU A 349 -15.36 -13.33 14.20
CA LEU A 349 -16.01 -14.62 13.96
C LEU A 349 -17.43 -14.65 14.54
N GLU A 350 -17.60 -14.17 15.77
CA GLU A 350 -18.92 -14.07 16.42
C GLU A 350 -19.88 -13.11 15.70
N MET A 351 -19.38 -11.93 15.34
CA MET A 351 -20.20 -10.87 14.73
C MET A 351 -20.72 -11.23 13.34
N PHE A 352 -19.91 -11.89 12.55
CA PHE A 352 -20.20 -12.08 11.13
C PHE A 352 -20.54 -13.51 10.77
N SER A 353 -20.24 -14.49 11.63
CA SER A 353 -20.51 -15.93 11.42
C SER A 353 -20.18 -16.37 9.99
N PRO A 354 -18.93 -16.18 9.52
CA PRO A 354 -18.57 -16.44 8.14
C PRO A 354 -18.63 -17.93 7.81
N THR A 355 -18.99 -18.26 6.56
CA THR A 355 -18.83 -19.61 6.02
C THR A 355 -17.43 -19.84 5.48
N ASP A 356 -16.81 -18.77 4.98
CA ASP A 356 -15.50 -18.78 4.37
C ASP A 356 -14.66 -17.59 4.93
N ILE A 357 -13.36 -17.78 5.11
CA ILE A 357 -12.43 -16.74 5.58
C ILE A 357 -11.24 -16.70 4.63
N LEU A 358 -10.89 -15.50 4.20
CA LEU A 358 -9.64 -15.25 3.48
C LEU A 358 -8.80 -14.22 4.25
N ILE A 359 -7.55 -14.59 4.55
CA ILE A 359 -6.54 -13.68 5.11
C ILE A 359 -5.63 -13.31 3.96
N LEU A 360 -5.71 -12.07 3.46
CA LEU A 360 -4.96 -11.58 2.32
C LEU A 360 -4.12 -10.36 2.69
N TYR A 361 -2.82 -10.53 2.68
CA TYR A 361 -1.83 -9.49 2.95
C TYR A 361 -0.69 -9.51 1.94
N ASN A 362 -0.08 -8.34 1.73
CA ASN A 362 1.27 -8.30 1.17
C ASN A 362 2.27 -8.83 2.20
N SER A 363 3.27 -9.59 1.77
CA SER A 363 4.29 -10.21 2.64
C SER A 363 5.01 -9.19 3.53
N ALA A 364 5.45 -8.05 2.96
CA ALA A 364 6.14 -7.01 3.71
C ALA A 364 5.21 -6.28 4.70
N GLN A 365 3.93 -6.08 4.33
CA GLN A 365 2.96 -5.49 5.24
C GLN A 365 2.65 -6.42 6.40
N PHE A 366 2.43 -7.71 6.12
CA PHE A 366 2.19 -8.72 7.17
C PHE A 366 3.39 -8.86 8.12
N ALA A 367 4.61 -8.84 7.57
CA ALA A 367 5.83 -8.93 8.38
C ALA A 367 5.96 -7.80 9.41
N GLN A 368 5.41 -6.62 9.13
CA GLN A 368 5.49 -5.42 9.96
C GLN A 368 4.23 -5.15 10.79
N ASP A 369 3.11 -5.86 10.52
CA ASP A 369 1.81 -5.59 11.13
C ASP A 369 1.76 -6.05 12.59
N LYS A 370 1.81 -5.11 13.52
CA LYS A 370 1.67 -5.38 14.96
C LYS A 370 0.21 -5.58 15.39
N GLU A 371 -0.73 -5.03 14.63
CA GLU A 371 -2.16 -5.14 14.95
C GLU A 371 -2.66 -6.57 14.74
N PHE A 372 -2.10 -7.29 13.76
CA PHE A 372 -2.43 -8.69 13.52
C PHE A 372 -2.08 -9.56 14.73
N GLU A 373 -0.85 -9.45 15.25
CA GLU A 373 -0.41 -10.14 16.47
C GLU A 373 -1.36 -9.87 17.64
N ILE A 374 -1.68 -8.60 17.89
CA ILE A 374 -2.49 -8.19 19.06
C ILE A 374 -3.93 -8.69 18.95
N LYS A 375 -4.52 -8.66 17.76
CA LYS A 375 -5.96 -8.90 17.56
C LYS A 375 -6.33 -10.34 17.23
N CYS A 376 -5.36 -11.12 16.72
CA CYS A 376 -5.58 -12.51 16.30
C CYS A 376 -4.90 -13.55 17.22
N ASN A 377 -4.26 -13.12 18.31
CA ASN A 377 -3.55 -14.01 19.25
C ASN A 377 -4.47 -14.69 20.29
#